data_b6f2e5052c9e5a8481e601eb6e85a15e
#
_entry.id   b6f2e5052c9e5a8481e601eb6e85a15e
#
_cell.length_a   1.000
_cell.length_b   1.000
_cell.length_c   1.000
_cell.angle_alpha   90.00
_cell.angle_beta   90.00
_cell.angle_gamma   90.00
#
_symmetry.space_group_name_H-M   'P 1'
#
loop_
_entity.id
_entity.type
_entity.pdbx_description
1 polymer ?
#
loop_
_entity_poly.entity_id
_entity_poly.type
_entity_poly.pdbx_seq_one_letter_code
_entity_poly.pdbx_strand_id
1 'polypeptide(L)'
;VSAPRPSTSARLRVTLRLLDRELLDAMEHLWRPEDLVPRYRRYLCAMHAVVRASVPLMERAREHAERLASHGDDPVAGPLAAYLTEHIQEEQDHDSWLLEDLLAAGATPEDALRPMPAPVVAALAGSQYYWIEHHHPVALLGYIAVLEGYAPAATLTARIARTTGLPDAALRTVREHAALDTGHLDDLHALLDRLPLTRGQEAEVTVSAMHSLDALTRLFVRLGRSVAVPPPRGAGHPSPMGVTS
;
A
#
# COMPACT_ATOMS: atom_id res chain seq x y z
N VAL A 1 27.71 18.42 26.73
CA VAL A 1 27.67 18.16 25.27
C VAL A 1 26.32 17.58 24.99
N SER A 2 25.48 18.32 24.24
CA SER A 2 24.15 17.82 23.80
C SER A 2 24.35 16.63 22.87
N ALA A 3 23.58 15.55 23.06
CA ALA A 3 23.60 14.42 22.13
C ALA A 3 23.26 14.91 20.70
N PRO A 4 23.88 14.35 19.66
CA PRO A 4 23.56 14.73 18.29
C PRO A 4 22.08 14.44 18.01
N ARG A 5 21.42 15.33 17.26
CA ARG A 5 20.02 15.14 16.84
C ARG A 5 19.91 13.87 15.99
N PRO A 6 18.97 12.96 16.25
CA PRO A 6 18.75 11.79 15.41
C PRO A 6 18.52 12.19 13.96
N SER A 7 18.89 11.33 13.00
CA SER A 7 18.66 11.55 11.57
C SER A 7 17.18 11.64 11.23
N THR A 8 16.84 12.16 10.05
CA THR A 8 15.44 12.32 9.61
C THR A 8 14.75 10.96 9.53
N SER A 9 15.39 9.97 8.92
CA SER A 9 14.86 8.60 8.84
C SER A 9 14.65 7.97 10.22
N ALA A 10 15.59 8.20 11.15
CA ALA A 10 15.45 7.68 12.52
C ALA A 10 14.26 8.29 13.26
N ARG A 11 14.01 9.59 13.10
CA ARG A 11 12.84 10.27 13.69
C ARG A 11 11.53 9.76 13.11
N LEU A 12 11.45 9.60 11.77
CA LEU A 12 10.29 9.06 11.09
C LEU A 12 9.98 7.64 11.59
N ARG A 13 10.99 6.76 11.64
CA ARG A 13 10.84 5.39 12.15
C ARG A 13 10.32 5.35 13.60
N VAL A 14 10.84 6.21 14.47
CA VAL A 14 10.36 6.29 15.86
C VAL A 14 8.90 6.71 15.88
N THR A 15 8.51 7.72 15.09
CA THR A 15 7.11 8.17 15.00
C THR A 15 6.19 7.05 14.52
N LEU A 16 6.55 6.35 13.45
CA LEU A 16 5.74 5.24 12.93
C LEU A 16 5.60 4.10 13.94
N ARG A 17 6.70 3.69 14.61
CA ARG A 17 6.66 2.64 15.65
C ARG A 17 5.79 2.98 16.87
N LEU A 18 5.63 4.25 17.19
CA LEU A 18 4.73 4.68 18.26
C LEU A 18 3.25 4.56 17.89
N LEU A 19 2.94 4.51 16.58
CA LEU A 19 1.59 4.55 16.04
C LEU A 19 1.16 3.23 15.37
N ASP A 20 2.08 2.30 15.10
CA ASP A 20 1.82 1.14 14.23
C ASP A 20 1.10 -0.03 14.91
N ARG A 21 0.85 0.03 16.22
CA ARG A 21 0.24 -1.08 16.96
C ARG A 21 -1.05 -1.58 16.34
N GLU A 22 -1.96 -0.66 16.00
CA GLU A 22 -3.25 -1.04 15.38
C GLU A 22 -3.06 -1.64 13.99
N LEU A 23 -2.07 -1.19 13.23
CA LEU A 23 -1.71 -1.79 11.94
C LEU A 23 -1.19 -3.21 12.11
N LEU A 24 -0.29 -3.44 13.05
CA LEU A 24 0.26 -4.77 13.33
C LEU A 24 -0.84 -5.74 13.78
N ASP A 25 -1.74 -5.30 14.65
CA ASP A 25 -2.92 -6.07 15.07
C ASP A 25 -3.84 -6.38 13.88
N ALA A 26 -4.06 -5.42 12.98
CA ALA A 26 -4.86 -5.61 11.77
C ALA A 26 -4.19 -6.58 10.79
N MET A 27 -2.87 -6.53 10.63
CA MET A 27 -2.09 -7.49 9.82
C MET A 27 -2.18 -8.91 10.38
N GLU A 28 -2.09 -9.09 11.70
CA GLU A 28 -2.25 -10.40 12.32
C GLU A 28 -3.64 -10.99 12.03
N HIS A 29 -4.70 -10.18 12.17
CA HIS A 29 -6.06 -10.57 11.83
C HIS A 29 -6.27 -10.87 10.34
N LEU A 30 -5.60 -10.10 9.46
CA LEU A 30 -5.66 -10.31 8.02
C LEU A 30 -5.13 -11.69 7.61
N TRP A 31 -4.10 -12.17 8.29
CA TRP A 31 -3.39 -13.39 7.94
C TRP A 31 -3.75 -14.61 8.80
N ARG A 32 -4.83 -14.56 9.59
CA ARG A 32 -5.31 -15.72 10.34
C ARG A 32 -5.81 -16.84 9.41
N PRO A 33 -5.75 -18.12 9.84
CA PRO A 33 -6.05 -19.29 8.98
C PRO A 33 -7.49 -19.33 8.44
N GLU A 34 -8.48 -18.95 9.27
CA GLU A 34 -9.89 -19.05 8.93
C GLU A 34 -10.22 -18.17 7.73
N ASP A 35 -10.91 -18.74 6.74
CA ASP A 35 -11.32 -18.05 5.50
C ASP A 35 -10.18 -17.33 4.77
N LEU A 36 -8.95 -17.86 4.85
CA LEU A 36 -7.78 -17.15 4.33
C LEU A 36 -7.82 -17.01 2.79
N VAL A 37 -8.28 -18.01 2.02
CA VAL A 37 -8.34 -17.92 0.55
C VAL A 37 -9.23 -16.76 0.07
N PRO A 38 -10.52 -16.67 0.46
CA PRO A 38 -11.36 -15.55 0.03
C PRO A 38 -10.84 -14.20 0.57
N ARG A 39 -10.20 -14.16 1.73
CA ARG A 39 -9.59 -12.95 2.28
C ARG A 39 -8.33 -12.54 1.51
N TYR A 40 -7.50 -13.49 1.11
CA TYR A 40 -6.33 -13.27 0.29
C TYR A 40 -6.71 -12.69 -1.09
N ARG A 41 -7.72 -13.24 -1.75
CA ARG A 41 -8.24 -12.66 -3.01
C ARG A 41 -8.69 -11.21 -2.84
N ARG A 42 -9.40 -10.88 -1.75
CA ARG A 42 -9.78 -9.49 -1.45
C ARG A 42 -8.58 -8.60 -1.18
N TYR A 43 -7.54 -9.14 -0.52
CA TYR A 43 -6.27 -8.44 -0.33
C TYR A 43 -5.63 -8.12 -1.68
N LEU A 44 -5.49 -9.09 -2.58
CA LEU A 44 -4.93 -8.87 -3.92
C LEU A 44 -5.70 -7.80 -4.70
N CYS A 45 -7.04 -7.84 -4.70
CA CYS A 45 -7.86 -6.81 -5.34
C CYS A 45 -7.63 -5.42 -4.73
N ALA A 46 -7.54 -5.32 -3.40
CA ALA A 46 -7.33 -4.05 -2.73
C ALA A 46 -5.91 -3.51 -2.97
N MET A 47 -4.90 -4.37 -2.89
CA MET A 47 -3.52 -3.99 -3.16
C MET A 47 -3.30 -3.63 -4.64
N HIS A 48 -3.95 -4.31 -5.59
CA HIS A 48 -3.93 -3.87 -6.97
C HIS A 48 -4.43 -2.42 -7.13
N ALA A 49 -5.51 -2.05 -6.43
CA ALA A 49 -6.03 -0.68 -6.48
C ALA A 49 -5.08 0.35 -5.83
N VAL A 50 -4.25 -0.07 -4.88
CA VAL A 50 -3.20 0.78 -4.26
C VAL A 50 -1.98 0.85 -5.16
N VAL A 51 -1.39 -0.29 -5.54
CA VAL A 51 -0.11 -0.38 -6.26
C VAL A 51 -0.21 0.26 -7.65
N ARG A 52 -1.30 0.08 -8.39
CA ARG A 52 -1.50 0.76 -9.69
C ARG A 52 -1.49 2.29 -9.61
N ALA A 53 -1.64 2.87 -8.41
CA ALA A 53 -1.54 4.31 -8.22
C ALA A 53 -0.11 4.76 -7.89
N SER A 54 0.80 3.84 -7.52
CA SER A 54 2.16 4.19 -7.06
C SER A 54 2.99 4.86 -8.16
N VAL A 55 3.11 4.24 -9.33
CA VAL A 55 3.85 4.82 -10.45
C VAL A 55 3.27 6.18 -10.88
N PRO A 56 1.96 6.37 -11.14
CA PRO A 56 1.40 7.68 -11.45
C PRO A 56 1.62 8.75 -10.37
N LEU A 57 1.61 8.38 -9.09
CA LEU A 57 1.92 9.30 -7.98
C LEU A 57 3.38 9.74 -8.01
N MET A 58 4.30 8.80 -8.21
CA MET A 58 5.73 9.09 -8.30
C MET A 58 6.06 9.93 -9.54
N GLU A 59 5.46 9.64 -10.69
CA GLU A 59 5.59 10.45 -11.90
C GLU A 59 5.14 11.89 -11.66
N ARG A 60 3.99 12.06 -10.99
CA ARG A 60 3.47 13.39 -10.67
C ARG A 60 4.37 14.14 -9.70
N ALA A 61 4.88 13.46 -8.67
CA ALA A 61 5.82 14.05 -7.72
C ALA A 61 7.16 14.41 -8.39
N ARG A 62 7.67 13.55 -9.29
CA ARG A 62 8.88 13.79 -10.06
C ARG A 62 8.73 15.02 -10.94
N GLU A 63 7.65 15.12 -11.72
CA GLU A 63 7.37 16.31 -12.55
C GLU A 63 7.35 17.61 -11.73
N HIS A 64 6.77 17.57 -10.53
CA HIS A 64 6.74 18.71 -9.63
C HIS A 64 8.15 19.06 -9.13
N ALA A 65 8.93 18.05 -8.71
CA ALA A 65 10.30 18.21 -8.26
C ALA A 65 11.20 18.76 -9.39
N GLU A 66 11.08 18.28 -10.62
CA GLU A 66 11.81 18.77 -11.79
C GLU A 66 11.51 20.26 -12.05
N ARG A 67 10.24 20.68 -11.94
CA ARG A 67 9.87 22.10 -12.07
C ARG A 67 10.50 22.96 -10.97
N LEU A 68 10.46 22.52 -9.72
CA LEU A 68 11.11 23.24 -8.61
C LEU A 68 12.63 23.33 -8.82
N ALA A 69 13.28 22.24 -9.22
CA ALA A 69 14.71 22.21 -9.51
C ALA A 69 15.10 23.15 -10.65
N SER A 70 14.24 23.32 -11.67
CA SER A 70 14.51 24.23 -12.79
C SER A 70 14.50 25.69 -12.39
N HIS A 71 13.86 26.09 -11.30
CA HIS A 71 13.88 27.44 -10.75
C HIS A 71 15.10 27.69 -9.84
N GLY A 72 15.82 26.65 -9.43
CA GLY A 72 17.13 26.76 -8.77
C GLY A 72 17.11 27.06 -7.26
N ASP A 73 15.94 27.27 -6.66
CA ASP A 73 15.83 27.73 -5.27
C ASP A 73 15.59 26.59 -4.26
N ASP A 74 15.37 25.34 -4.74
CA ASP A 74 15.06 24.22 -3.88
C ASP A 74 16.12 23.11 -3.94
N PRO A 75 16.96 22.98 -2.89
CA PRO A 75 18.02 21.97 -2.87
C PRO A 75 17.53 20.53 -2.67
N VAL A 76 16.25 20.34 -2.32
CA VAL A 76 15.61 19.02 -2.14
C VAL A 76 15.12 18.47 -3.47
N ALA A 77 14.68 19.34 -4.38
CA ALA A 77 13.93 18.97 -5.57
C ALA A 77 14.74 18.10 -6.56
N GLY A 78 15.98 18.44 -6.85
CA GLY A 78 16.83 17.68 -7.78
C GLY A 78 17.10 16.25 -7.30
N PRO A 79 17.63 16.06 -6.08
CA PRO A 79 17.83 14.71 -5.52
C PRO A 79 16.54 13.88 -5.39
N LEU A 80 15.40 14.52 -5.08
CA LEU A 80 14.10 13.87 -5.03
C LEU A 80 13.67 13.37 -6.42
N ALA A 81 13.81 14.20 -7.47
CA ALA A 81 13.47 13.81 -8.83
C ALA A 81 14.33 12.64 -9.32
N ALA A 82 15.62 12.64 -9.00
CA ALA A 82 16.52 11.52 -9.33
C ALA A 82 16.08 10.20 -8.68
N TYR A 83 15.83 10.22 -7.37
CA TYR A 83 15.34 9.06 -6.64
C TYR A 83 14.02 8.53 -7.23
N LEU A 84 13.04 9.42 -7.47
CA LEU A 84 11.76 9.00 -8.03
C LEU A 84 11.91 8.42 -9.44
N THR A 85 12.89 8.88 -10.23
CA THR A 85 13.15 8.31 -11.56
C THR A 85 13.62 6.86 -11.48
N GLU A 86 14.52 6.55 -10.55
CA GLU A 86 15.01 5.18 -10.32
C GLU A 86 13.89 4.30 -9.76
N HIS A 87 13.20 4.75 -8.74
CA HIS A 87 12.15 4.01 -8.07
C HIS A 87 10.92 3.71 -8.96
N ILE A 88 10.56 4.61 -9.89
CA ILE A 88 9.55 4.36 -10.92
C ILE A 88 9.92 3.18 -11.80
N GLN A 89 11.20 3.04 -12.18
CA GLN A 89 11.64 1.92 -13.03
C GLN A 89 11.56 0.58 -12.28
N GLU A 90 11.82 0.60 -10.98
CA GLU A 90 11.74 -0.58 -10.11
C GLU A 90 10.30 -1.03 -9.87
N GLU A 91 9.37 -0.07 -9.73
CA GLU A 91 7.96 -0.32 -9.48
C GLU A 91 7.10 -0.56 -10.75
N GLN A 92 7.73 -0.47 -11.92
CA GLN A 92 7.03 -0.68 -13.19
C GLN A 92 6.41 -2.09 -13.23
N ASP A 93 5.12 -2.17 -13.64
CA ASP A 93 4.37 -3.41 -13.83
C ASP A 93 4.09 -4.26 -12.56
N HIS A 94 4.40 -3.78 -11.35
CA HIS A 94 4.09 -4.50 -10.12
C HIS A 94 2.58 -4.70 -9.88
N ASP A 95 1.74 -3.81 -10.39
CA ASP A 95 0.29 -3.98 -10.36
C ASP A 95 -0.19 -5.17 -11.20
N SER A 96 0.49 -5.48 -12.31
CA SER A 96 0.21 -6.63 -13.15
C SER A 96 0.45 -7.96 -12.41
N TRP A 97 1.46 -8.04 -11.55
CA TRP A 97 1.72 -9.24 -10.74
C TRP A 97 0.54 -9.58 -9.83
N LEU A 98 -0.15 -8.56 -9.29
CA LEU A 98 -1.33 -8.76 -8.45
C LEU A 98 -2.51 -9.37 -9.22
N LEU A 99 -2.66 -9.03 -10.50
CA LEU A 99 -3.68 -9.64 -11.38
C LEU A 99 -3.31 -11.09 -11.75
N GLU A 100 -2.03 -11.37 -11.99
CA GLU A 100 -1.52 -12.72 -12.23
C GLU A 100 -1.72 -13.61 -11.00
N ASP A 101 -1.36 -13.11 -9.80
CA ASP A 101 -1.58 -13.79 -8.53
C ASP A 101 -3.07 -14.06 -8.29
N LEU A 102 -3.93 -13.09 -8.60
CA LEU A 102 -5.38 -13.22 -8.45
C LEU A 102 -5.95 -14.32 -9.34
N LEU A 103 -5.49 -14.39 -10.60
CA LEU A 103 -5.87 -15.44 -11.54
C LEU A 103 -5.40 -16.81 -11.05
N ALA A 104 -4.15 -16.92 -10.60
CA ALA A 104 -3.59 -18.15 -10.05
C ALA A 104 -4.27 -18.57 -8.74
N ALA A 105 -4.80 -17.63 -7.96
CA ALA A 105 -5.61 -17.87 -6.78
C ALA A 105 -7.06 -18.32 -7.11
N GLY A 106 -7.41 -18.48 -8.40
CA GLY A 106 -8.72 -18.94 -8.86
C GLY A 106 -9.83 -17.87 -8.83
N ALA A 107 -9.46 -16.61 -9.02
CA ALA A 107 -10.35 -15.49 -9.29
C ALA A 107 -10.05 -14.94 -10.70
N THR A 108 -10.69 -13.86 -11.11
CA THR A 108 -10.46 -13.25 -12.42
C THR A 108 -9.93 -11.83 -12.27
N PRO A 109 -9.20 -11.27 -13.27
CA PRO A 109 -8.82 -9.87 -13.25
C PRO A 109 -10.01 -8.92 -13.11
N GLU A 110 -11.18 -9.28 -13.65
CA GLU A 110 -12.42 -8.53 -13.53
C GLU A 110 -12.86 -8.36 -12.08
N ASP A 111 -12.54 -9.31 -11.19
CA ASP A 111 -12.84 -9.21 -9.75
C ASP A 111 -12.08 -8.05 -9.09
N ALA A 112 -10.92 -7.67 -9.62
CA ALA A 112 -10.16 -6.49 -9.19
C ALA A 112 -10.57 -5.21 -9.93
N LEU A 113 -10.84 -5.30 -11.24
CA LEU A 113 -11.01 -4.14 -12.12
C LEU A 113 -12.43 -3.57 -12.12
N ARG A 114 -13.46 -4.44 -11.96
CA ARG A 114 -14.88 -4.04 -12.01
C ARG A 114 -15.38 -3.28 -10.78
N PRO A 115 -15.10 -3.74 -9.54
CA PRO A 115 -15.63 -3.05 -8.37
C PRO A 115 -14.98 -1.69 -8.18
N MET A 116 -15.79 -0.70 -7.76
CA MET A 116 -15.22 0.54 -7.26
C MET A 116 -14.38 0.24 -6.01
N PRO A 117 -13.12 0.69 -5.96
CA PRO A 117 -12.28 0.52 -4.77
C PRO A 117 -12.95 1.11 -3.52
N ALA A 118 -12.65 0.54 -2.36
CA ALA A 118 -13.14 1.08 -1.11
C ALA A 118 -12.68 2.55 -0.94
N PRO A 119 -13.50 3.45 -0.36
CA PRO A 119 -13.12 4.85 -0.17
C PRO A 119 -11.80 5.05 0.56
N VAL A 120 -11.40 4.11 1.41
CA VAL A 120 -10.11 4.15 2.11
C VAL A 120 -8.92 4.02 1.15
N VAL A 121 -9.07 3.34 0.00
CA VAL A 121 -8.02 3.28 -1.04
C VAL A 121 -7.85 4.66 -1.68
N ALA A 122 -8.96 5.34 -1.99
CA ALA A 122 -8.93 6.72 -2.48
C ALA A 122 -8.36 7.69 -1.43
N ALA A 123 -8.63 7.48 -0.14
CA ALA A 123 -8.03 8.27 0.92
C ALA A 123 -6.52 8.03 1.02
N LEU A 124 -6.04 6.78 0.87
CA LEU A 124 -4.63 6.43 0.94
C LEU A 124 -3.85 7.03 -0.25
N ALA A 125 -4.25 6.72 -1.47
CA ALA A 125 -3.56 7.17 -2.69
C ALA A 125 -3.93 8.61 -3.08
N GLY A 126 -5.21 8.98 -3.00
CA GLY A 126 -5.70 10.29 -3.45
C GLY A 126 -5.19 11.46 -2.61
N SER A 127 -4.96 11.27 -1.30
CA SER A 127 -4.38 12.29 -0.44
C SER A 127 -2.97 12.69 -0.87
N GLN A 128 -2.22 11.79 -1.51
CA GLN A 128 -0.88 12.08 -1.98
C GLN A 128 -0.88 13.12 -3.09
N TYR A 129 -1.87 13.08 -4.01
CA TYR A 129 -2.03 14.14 -5.01
C TYR A 129 -2.24 15.50 -4.35
N TYR A 130 -3.02 15.57 -3.25
CA TYR A 130 -3.20 16.82 -2.52
C TYR A 130 -1.88 17.39 -1.99
N TRP A 131 -1.05 16.55 -1.36
CA TRP A 131 0.25 16.96 -0.84
C TRP A 131 1.20 17.38 -1.96
N ILE A 132 1.26 16.63 -3.05
CA ILE A 132 2.10 16.93 -4.21
C ILE A 132 1.71 18.26 -4.87
N GLU A 133 0.41 18.52 -5.04
CA GLU A 133 -0.08 19.68 -5.78
C GLU A 133 -0.12 20.96 -4.93
N HIS A 134 -0.36 20.85 -3.63
CA HIS A 134 -0.62 22.01 -2.76
C HIS A 134 0.46 22.26 -1.71
N HIS A 135 1.42 21.36 -1.58
CA HIS A 135 2.55 21.46 -0.67
C HIS A 135 3.86 21.16 -1.41
N HIS A 136 4.71 20.29 -0.84
CA HIS A 136 5.95 19.91 -1.48
C HIS A 136 5.92 18.42 -1.88
N PRO A 137 6.42 18.04 -3.10
CA PRO A 137 6.41 16.65 -3.55
C PRO A 137 7.20 15.69 -2.65
N VAL A 138 8.10 16.19 -1.79
CA VAL A 138 8.82 15.39 -0.80
C VAL A 138 7.89 14.68 0.20
N ALA A 139 6.66 15.18 0.40
CA ALA A 139 5.66 14.55 1.25
C ALA A 139 5.35 13.11 0.82
N LEU A 140 5.48 12.77 -0.48
CA LEU A 140 5.28 11.41 -1.00
C LEU A 140 6.22 10.39 -0.37
N LEU A 141 7.42 10.79 0.08
CA LEU A 141 8.35 9.88 0.77
C LEU A 141 7.76 9.31 2.07
N GLY A 142 6.81 10.01 2.69
CA GLY A 142 6.07 9.49 3.85
C GLY A 142 5.13 8.34 3.48
N TYR A 143 4.46 8.42 2.34
CA TYR A 143 3.62 7.34 1.80
C TYR A 143 4.47 6.12 1.44
N ILE A 144 5.56 6.31 0.70
CA ILE A 144 6.49 5.24 0.31
C ILE A 144 7.04 4.55 1.57
N ALA A 145 7.48 5.32 2.58
CA ALA A 145 7.99 4.77 3.84
C ALA A 145 7.01 3.83 4.55
N VAL A 146 5.71 4.07 4.42
CA VAL A 146 4.68 3.20 5.03
C VAL A 146 4.44 1.98 4.18
N LEU A 147 4.30 2.09 2.86
CA LEU A 147 4.02 0.92 2.02
C LEU A 147 5.16 -0.08 2.06
N GLU A 148 6.40 0.37 1.96
CA GLU A 148 7.58 -0.49 1.99
C GLU A 148 7.96 -0.93 3.41
N GLY A 149 7.78 -0.05 4.39
CA GLY A 149 8.11 -0.34 5.80
C GLY A 149 7.20 -1.39 6.46
N TYR A 150 6.00 -1.61 5.91
CA TYR A 150 5.03 -2.61 6.39
C TYR A 150 4.72 -3.68 5.33
N ALA A 151 5.67 -3.93 4.45
CA ALA A 151 5.61 -5.04 3.49
C ALA A 151 5.41 -6.40 4.17
N PRO A 152 4.84 -7.38 3.46
CA PRO A 152 4.71 -8.73 3.97
C PRO A 152 6.05 -9.35 4.34
N ALA A 153 6.15 -9.95 5.53
CA ALA A 153 7.37 -10.66 5.92
C ALA A 153 7.64 -11.87 5.01
N ALA A 154 8.91 -12.19 4.74
CA ALA A 154 9.31 -13.32 3.89
C ALA A 154 8.70 -14.68 4.33
N THR A 155 8.43 -14.86 5.63
CA THR A 155 7.77 -16.06 6.18
C THR A 155 6.28 -16.17 5.85
N LEU A 156 5.64 -15.06 5.44
CA LEU A 156 4.20 -15.00 5.18
C LEU A 156 3.82 -15.85 3.98
N THR A 157 4.59 -15.81 2.90
CA THR A 157 4.36 -16.63 1.68
C THR A 157 4.25 -18.11 2.01
N ALA A 158 5.23 -18.65 2.76
CA ALA A 158 5.23 -20.06 3.16
C ALA A 158 4.04 -20.39 4.10
N ARG A 159 3.63 -19.45 4.96
CA ARG A 159 2.46 -19.61 5.83
C ARG A 159 1.16 -19.67 5.02
N ILE A 160 0.97 -18.76 4.07
CA ILE A 160 -0.21 -18.74 3.20
C ILE A 160 -0.26 -20.04 2.38
N ALA A 161 0.84 -20.43 1.72
CA ALA A 161 0.90 -21.66 0.93
C ALA A 161 0.46 -22.90 1.75
N ARG A 162 1.04 -23.09 2.94
CA ARG A 162 0.71 -24.23 3.81
C ARG A 162 -0.73 -24.22 4.29
N THR A 163 -1.29 -23.04 4.56
CA THR A 163 -2.65 -22.92 5.11
C THR A 163 -3.73 -23.08 4.04
N THR A 164 -3.45 -22.63 2.82
CA THR A 164 -4.45 -22.51 1.75
C THR A 164 -4.32 -23.55 0.65
N GLY A 165 -3.13 -24.13 0.46
CA GLY A 165 -2.82 -24.97 -0.69
C GLY A 165 -2.75 -24.21 -2.01
N LEU A 166 -2.72 -22.88 -1.99
CA LEU A 166 -2.57 -22.07 -3.21
C LEU A 166 -1.21 -22.36 -3.88
N PRO A 167 -1.15 -22.34 -5.21
CA PRO A 167 0.09 -22.55 -5.94
C PRO A 167 1.05 -21.35 -5.75
N ASP A 168 2.34 -21.58 -5.91
CA ASP A 168 3.39 -20.56 -5.79
C ASP A 168 3.13 -19.35 -6.71
N ALA A 169 2.54 -19.59 -7.88
CA ALA A 169 2.16 -18.55 -8.83
C ALA A 169 1.14 -17.56 -8.27
N ALA A 170 0.33 -17.96 -7.28
CA ALA A 170 -0.63 -17.05 -6.60
C ALA A 170 0.02 -16.20 -5.50
N LEU A 171 1.30 -16.40 -5.21
CA LEU A 171 2.01 -15.80 -4.08
C LEU A 171 3.24 -15.00 -4.54
N ARG A 172 3.37 -14.76 -5.84
CA ARG A 172 4.51 -14.06 -6.43
C ARG A 172 4.69 -12.67 -5.84
N THR A 173 3.64 -11.86 -5.85
CA THR A 173 3.71 -10.47 -5.37
C THR A 173 4.16 -10.39 -3.91
N VAL A 174 3.58 -11.22 -3.03
CA VAL A 174 3.95 -11.24 -1.60
C VAL A 174 5.40 -11.67 -1.42
N ARG A 175 5.89 -12.62 -2.24
CA ARG A 175 7.27 -13.12 -2.16
C ARG A 175 8.27 -12.08 -2.67
N GLU A 176 8.02 -11.50 -3.84
CA GLU A 176 8.95 -10.56 -4.47
C GLU A 176 9.05 -9.26 -3.65
N HIS A 177 7.92 -8.70 -3.21
CA HIS A 177 7.95 -7.52 -2.34
C HIS A 177 8.67 -7.77 -1.01
N ALA A 178 8.51 -8.96 -0.39
CA ALA A 178 9.27 -9.31 0.81
C ALA A 178 10.80 -9.27 0.60
N ALA A 179 11.28 -9.42 -0.63
CA ALA A 179 12.70 -9.36 -0.98
C ALA A 179 13.14 -7.94 -1.42
N LEU A 180 12.31 -7.24 -2.20
CA LEU A 180 12.61 -5.93 -2.78
C LEU A 180 12.51 -4.79 -1.75
N ASP A 181 11.45 -4.79 -0.94
CA ASP A 181 11.11 -3.66 -0.07
C ASP A 181 12.17 -3.37 0.99
N THR A 182 13.01 -4.34 1.34
CA THR A 182 14.15 -4.09 2.25
C THR A 182 15.18 -3.16 1.60
N GLY A 183 15.50 -3.35 0.32
CA GLY A 183 16.40 -2.49 -0.44
C GLY A 183 15.82 -1.09 -0.64
N HIS A 184 14.56 -1.02 -1.10
CA HIS A 184 13.85 0.25 -1.31
C HIS A 184 13.77 1.08 -0.03
N LEU A 185 13.48 0.45 1.11
CA LEU A 185 13.41 1.14 2.40
C LEU A 185 14.77 1.68 2.85
N ASP A 186 15.86 0.96 2.60
CA ASP A 186 17.23 1.42 2.90
C ASP A 186 17.61 2.62 2.03
N ASP A 187 17.28 2.60 0.74
CA ASP A 187 17.51 3.71 -0.20
C ASP A 187 16.68 4.94 0.15
N LEU A 188 15.42 4.76 0.53
CA LEU A 188 14.55 5.83 1.06
C LEU A 188 15.14 6.46 2.32
N HIS A 189 15.58 5.66 3.28
CA HIS A 189 16.20 6.15 4.51
C HIS A 189 17.49 6.92 4.23
N ALA A 190 18.33 6.41 3.33
CA ALA A 190 19.55 7.09 2.90
C ALA A 190 19.24 8.42 2.21
N LEU A 191 18.19 8.47 1.39
CA LEU A 191 17.73 9.73 0.78
C LEU A 191 17.28 10.73 1.84
N LEU A 192 16.36 10.35 2.74
CA LEU A 192 15.84 11.22 3.80
C LEU A 192 16.95 11.81 4.68
N ASP A 193 18.03 11.06 4.93
CA ASP A 193 19.15 11.50 5.75
C ASP A 193 20.13 12.42 4.99
N ARG A 194 20.15 12.36 3.65
CA ARG A 194 20.96 13.24 2.79
C ARG A 194 20.26 14.54 2.40
N LEU A 195 18.92 14.51 2.31
CA LEU A 195 18.16 15.69 1.88
C LEU A 195 18.28 16.82 2.92
N PRO A 196 18.59 18.06 2.48
CA PRO A 196 18.63 19.23 3.36
C PRO A 196 17.22 19.75 3.67
N LEU A 197 16.38 18.88 4.27
CA LEU A 197 14.98 19.19 4.55
C LEU A 197 14.86 20.34 5.55
N THR A 198 14.01 21.29 5.25
CA THR A 198 13.52 22.25 6.22
C THR A 198 12.63 21.57 7.26
N ARG A 199 12.39 22.20 8.40
CA ARG A 199 11.45 21.68 9.40
C ARG A 199 10.04 21.51 8.86
N GLY A 200 9.61 22.37 7.92
CA GLY A 200 8.33 22.27 7.23
C GLY A 200 8.25 20.99 6.40
N GLN A 201 9.25 20.75 5.55
CA GLN A 201 9.32 19.56 4.69
C GLN A 201 9.43 18.26 5.51
N GLU A 202 10.22 18.24 6.63
CA GLU A 202 10.23 17.10 7.56
C GLU A 202 8.81 16.84 8.14
N ALA A 203 8.08 17.90 8.48
CA ALA A 203 6.73 17.75 8.99
C ALA A 203 5.76 17.24 7.93
N GLU A 204 5.88 17.68 6.67
CA GLU A 204 5.07 17.19 5.55
C GLU A 204 5.28 15.70 5.30
N VAL A 205 6.54 15.22 5.27
CA VAL A 205 6.86 13.79 5.18
C VAL A 205 6.23 13.01 6.34
N THR A 206 6.37 13.54 7.56
CA THR A 206 5.84 12.87 8.76
C THR A 206 4.32 12.81 8.75
N VAL A 207 3.63 13.90 8.39
CA VAL A 207 2.15 13.95 8.31
C VAL A 207 1.64 13.01 7.22
N SER A 208 2.28 12.99 6.05
CA SER A 208 1.96 12.05 4.97
C SER A 208 2.11 10.59 5.43
N ALA A 209 3.20 10.27 6.14
CA ALA A 209 3.42 8.93 6.69
C ALA A 209 2.36 8.54 7.72
N MET A 210 2.02 9.42 8.66
CA MET A 210 0.99 9.17 9.68
C MET A 210 -0.39 8.96 9.04
N HIS A 211 -0.74 9.78 8.05
CA HIS A 211 -1.99 9.62 7.30
C HIS A 211 -2.03 8.30 6.53
N SER A 212 -0.92 7.94 5.88
CA SER A 212 -0.80 6.68 5.13
C SER A 212 -0.91 5.47 6.05
N LEU A 213 -0.28 5.52 7.23
CA LEU A 213 -0.37 4.48 8.26
C LEU A 213 -1.82 4.27 8.73
N ASP A 214 -2.53 5.35 9.04
CA ASP A 214 -3.94 5.30 9.46
C ASP A 214 -4.83 4.72 8.34
N ALA A 215 -4.66 5.19 7.09
CA ALA A 215 -5.43 4.70 5.97
C ALA A 215 -5.15 3.22 5.67
N LEU A 216 -3.89 2.78 5.73
CA LEU A 216 -3.49 1.38 5.56
C LEU A 216 -4.07 0.51 6.69
N THR A 217 -4.04 0.99 7.93
CA THR A 217 -4.66 0.33 9.09
C THR A 217 -6.14 0.09 8.84
N ARG A 218 -6.87 1.12 8.47
CA ARG A 218 -8.31 1.02 8.14
C ARG A 218 -8.59 0.06 6.99
N LEU A 219 -7.73 0.05 5.97
CA LEU A 219 -7.83 -0.90 4.87
C LEU A 219 -7.70 -2.34 5.36
N PHE A 220 -6.67 -2.64 6.15
CA PHE A 220 -6.40 -3.99 6.65
C PHE A 220 -7.44 -4.45 7.68
N VAL A 221 -7.93 -3.57 8.56
CA VAL A 221 -9.08 -3.85 9.43
C VAL A 221 -10.31 -4.24 8.62
N ARG A 222 -10.60 -3.51 7.53
CA ARG A 222 -11.71 -3.83 6.63
C ARG A 222 -11.55 -5.18 5.96
N LEU A 223 -10.36 -5.49 5.45
CA LEU A 223 -10.05 -6.75 4.79
C LEU A 223 -10.09 -7.94 5.76
N GLY A 224 -9.68 -7.75 7.00
CA GLY A 224 -9.69 -8.76 8.06
C GLY A 224 -11.10 -9.17 8.52
N ARG A 225 -12.12 -8.35 8.28
CA ARG A 225 -13.51 -8.69 8.63
C ARG A 225 -14.03 -9.80 7.74
N SER A 226 -14.64 -10.83 8.35
CA SER A 226 -15.38 -11.86 7.60
C SER A 226 -16.53 -11.19 6.87
N VAL A 227 -16.62 -11.38 5.55
CA VAL A 227 -17.84 -11.03 4.82
C VAL A 227 -18.85 -12.15 5.13
N ALA A 228 -19.94 -11.84 5.81
CA ALA A 228 -21.06 -12.75 5.85
C ALA A 228 -21.47 -13.04 4.40
N VAL A 229 -21.31 -14.28 3.95
CA VAL A 229 -21.83 -14.72 2.66
C VAL A 229 -23.34 -14.56 2.77
N PRO A 230 -24.00 -13.70 1.96
CA PRO A 230 -25.45 -13.66 1.97
C PRO A 230 -25.95 -15.08 1.66
N PRO A 231 -26.99 -15.57 2.37
CA PRO A 231 -27.54 -16.87 2.07
C PRO A 231 -27.91 -16.95 0.58
N PRO A 232 -27.74 -18.10 -0.08
CA PRO A 232 -28.11 -18.25 -1.48
C PRO A 232 -29.55 -17.76 -1.63
N ARG A 233 -29.81 -16.87 -2.57
CA ARG A 233 -31.14 -16.37 -2.86
C ARG A 233 -32.01 -17.60 -3.08
N GLY A 234 -32.92 -17.85 -2.15
CA GLY A 234 -33.70 -19.05 -2.07
C GLY A 234 -34.35 -19.37 -3.43
N ALA A 235 -34.27 -20.62 -3.82
CA ALA A 235 -35.10 -21.17 -4.87
C ALA A 235 -36.56 -20.79 -4.54
N GLY A 236 -37.20 -20.09 -5.51
CA GLY A 236 -38.56 -19.59 -5.32
C GLY A 236 -39.49 -20.67 -4.74
N HIS A 237 -40.22 -20.31 -3.72
CA HIS A 237 -41.32 -21.11 -3.24
C HIS A 237 -42.28 -21.34 -4.43
N PRO A 238 -42.61 -22.57 -4.79
CA PRO A 238 -43.69 -22.81 -5.73
C PRO A 238 -45.00 -22.31 -5.06
N SER A 239 -45.65 -21.35 -5.73
CA SER A 239 -46.98 -20.90 -5.34
C SER A 239 -47.94 -22.12 -5.31
N PRO A 240 -48.75 -22.30 -4.26
CA PRO A 240 -49.77 -23.33 -4.27
C PRO A 240 -50.82 -23.00 -5.35
N MET A 241 -50.95 -23.89 -6.31
CA MET A 241 -52.04 -23.82 -7.31
C MET A 241 -53.38 -23.88 -6.58
N GLY A 242 -54.17 -22.85 -6.74
CA GLY A 242 -55.54 -22.79 -6.27
C GLY A 242 -56.40 -23.87 -6.95
N VAL A 243 -56.98 -24.71 -6.12
CA VAL A 243 -58.05 -25.63 -6.54
C VAL A 243 -59.35 -24.82 -6.53
N THR A 244 -59.88 -24.58 -7.75
CA THR A 244 -61.28 -24.10 -7.91
C THR A 244 -62.20 -25.30 -8.00
N SER A 245 -63.14 -25.38 -7.09
CA SER A 245 -64.36 -26.18 -7.20
C SER A 245 -65.41 -25.44 -7.91
#